data_75a6ce643f2fc27d5efaf031bcbe8b16
#
_entry.id   75a6ce643f2fc27d5efaf031bcbe8b16
#
_cell.length_a   1.000
_cell.length_b   1.000
_cell.length_c   1.000
_cell.angle_alpha   90.00
_cell.angle_beta   90.00
_cell.angle_gamma   90.00
#
_symmetry.space_group_name_H-M   'P 1'
#
loop_
_entity.id
_entity.type
_entity.pdbx_description
1 polymer ?
#
loop_
_entity_poly.entity_id
_entity_poly.type
_entity_poly.pdbx_seq_one_letter_code
_entity_poly.pdbx_strand_id
1 'polypeptide(L)'
;CKSYEDMIVTVSEQTEDYDYFSNPVIDTSLRSGLIIKKSPERIYVLTTGRLDMEKEYHIYLEDNVQINAVQEDSDKYTGLLVLSADISGLNNNVKEGLREAVINKDTPLNIGDTVYAIGNPRGDMYSISYGYVCSNAIDNYLVDGYMTSYKTDMNVSDNSLGFVINSAGVVIGIVSDKLGQTYTDPGTLFGIAELREMIDSLMNGTERTYAGIIGHNVKNEYLALRGLKNGIYVSDISVSSPALEADVSVGDVIISIDGKAVNSVKEYADILSEYNVGDSINIERYRERARNNKYKTVSLVLGKCE
;
A
#
# COMPACT_ATOMS: atom_id res chain seq x y z
N CYS A 1 -7.23 19.01 18.24
CA CYS A 1 -7.15 17.52 18.24
C CYS A 1 -8.49 16.87 17.90
N LYS A 2 -9.63 17.29 18.46
CA LYS A 2 -10.93 16.65 18.17
C LYS A 2 -11.30 16.50 16.68
N SER A 3 -10.77 17.30 15.77
CA SER A 3 -11.11 17.23 14.34
C SER A 3 -10.41 16.12 13.55
N TYR A 4 -9.48 15.39 14.15
CA TYR A 4 -8.75 14.31 13.49
C TYR A 4 -9.12 12.92 14.04
N GLU A 5 -9.72 12.87 15.22
CA GLU A 5 -10.26 11.66 15.82
C GLU A 5 -11.45 11.14 15.02
N ASP A 6 -12.27 12.07 14.45
CA ASP A 6 -13.46 11.76 13.66
C ASP A 6 -13.21 10.94 12.37
N MET A 7 -11.97 10.87 11.90
CA MET A 7 -11.58 10.06 10.73
C MET A 7 -10.92 8.73 11.09
N ILE A 8 -10.67 8.49 12.38
CA ILE A 8 -10.07 7.26 12.90
C ILE A 8 -11.13 6.43 13.59
N VAL A 9 -11.15 5.15 13.30
CA VAL A 9 -12.04 4.17 13.93
C VAL A 9 -11.20 3.02 14.50
N THR A 10 -11.80 2.28 15.44
CA THR A 10 -11.20 1.02 15.89
C THR A 10 -11.75 -0.13 15.05
N VAL A 11 -10.87 -0.91 14.43
CA VAL A 11 -11.20 -2.13 13.74
C VAL A 11 -10.89 -3.31 14.64
N SER A 12 -11.87 -4.16 14.86
CA SER A 12 -11.72 -5.44 15.55
C SER A 12 -11.70 -6.56 14.52
N GLU A 13 -10.67 -7.36 14.56
CA GLU A 13 -10.54 -8.61 13.82
C GLU A 13 -10.80 -9.76 14.80
N GLN A 14 -11.77 -10.63 14.50
CA GLN A 14 -12.12 -11.79 15.30
C GLN A 14 -11.88 -13.07 14.51
N THR A 15 -11.23 -14.02 15.15
CA THR A 15 -10.99 -15.36 14.60
C THR A 15 -11.49 -16.38 15.61
N GLU A 16 -12.29 -17.35 15.15
CA GLU A 16 -12.67 -18.49 15.97
C GLU A 16 -11.53 -19.53 15.93
N ASP A 17 -11.03 -19.88 17.09
CA ASP A 17 -10.02 -20.92 17.27
C ASP A 17 -10.54 -21.95 18.30
N TYR A 18 -9.84 -23.05 18.48
CA TYR A 18 -10.22 -24.07 19.44
C TYR A 18 -9.11 -24.30 20.44
N ASP A 19 -9.47 -24.31 21.73
CA ASP A 19 -8.53 -24.66 22.78
C ASP A 19 -8.13 -26.16 22.73
N TYR A 20 -7.16 -26.55 23.59
CA TYR A 20 -6.72 -27.95 23.67
C TYR A 20 -7.87 -28.96 23.94
N PHE A 21 -8.98 -28.51 24.50
CA PHE A 21 -10.15 -29.31 24.81
C PHE A 21 -11.25 -29.21 23.75
N SER A 22 -10.95 -28.62 22.60
CA SER A 22 -11.90 -28.38 21.48
C SER A 22 -13.07 -27.45 21.85
N ASN A 23 -12.91 -26.57 22.84
CA ASN A 23 -13.87 -25.49 23.06
C ASN A 23 -13.55 -24.32 22.15
N PRO A 24 -14.58 -23.67 21.56
CA PRO A 24 -14.36 -22.50 20.73
C PRO A 24 -13.82 -21.34 21.59
N VAL A 25 -12.78 -20.70 21.08
CA VAL A 25 -12.15 -19.49 21.65
C VAL A 25 -12.15 -18.43 20.59
N ILE A 26 -12.68 -17.26 20.91
CA ILE A 26 -12.63 -16.09 20.00
C ILE A 26 -11.37 -15.30 20.36
N ASP A 27 -10.40 -15.29 19.45
CA ASP A 27 -9.28 -14.37 19.52
C ASP A 27 -9.66 -13.04 18.88
N THR A 28 -9.38 -11.95 19.57
CA THR A 28 -9.75 -10.60 19.12
C THR A 28 -8.53 -9.71 19.10
N SER A 29 -8.22 -9.18 17.93
CA SER A 29 -7.18 -8.16 17.77
C SER A 29 -7.81 -6.81 17.39
N LEU A 30 -7.29 -5.72 17.97
CA LEU A 30 -7.73 -4.37 17.69
C LEU A 30 -6.68 -3.62 16.89
N ARG A 31 -7.13 -2.84 15.90
CA ARG A 31 -6.28 -2.01 15.04
C ARG A 31 -6.97 -0.70 14.74
N SER A 32 -6.19 0.29 14.32
CA SER A 32 -6.74 1.53 13.81
C SER A 32 -7.22 1.36 12.37
N GLY A 33 -8.30 2.04 12.03
CA GLY A 33 -8.79 2.20 10.68
C GLY A 33 -8.95 3.68 10.34
N LEU A 34 -8.66 4.04 9.10
CA LEU A 34 -8.84 5.38 8.54
C LEU A 34 -10.07 5.40 7.63
N ILE A 35 -11.02 6.29 7.86
CA ILE A 35 -12.16 6.47 6.97
C ILE A 35 -11.66 7.17 5.69
N ILE A 36 -11.53 6.39 4.60
CA ILE A 36 -11.02 6.89 3.31
C ILE A 36 -12.14 7.38 2.38
N LYS A 37 -13.38 6.95 2.63
CA LYS A 37 -14.55 7.44 1.91
C LYS A 37 -15.79 7.32 2.78
N LYS A 38 -16.67 8.29 2.67
CA LYS A 38 -17.97 8.32 3.38
C LYS A 38 -19.10 8.71 2.43
N SER A 39 -20.16 7.93 2.48
CA SER A 39 -21.44 8.24 1.86
C SER A 39 -22.54 8.32 2.94
N PRO A 40 -23.78 8.72 2.63
CA PRO A 40 -24.89 8.71 3.59
C PRO A 40 -25.20 7.32 4.18
N GLU A 41 -24.85 6.25 3.46
CA GLU A 41 -25.22 4.88 3.81
C GLU A 41 -24.02 4.01 4.18
N ARG A 42 -22.80 4.38 3.75
CA ARG A 42 -21.63 3.51 3.87
C ARG A 42 -20.35 4.28 4.12
N ILE A 43 -19.46 3.69 4.92
CA ILE A 43 -18.07 4.12 5.05
C ILE A 43 -17.14 3.04 4.50
N TYR A 44 -15.98 3.48 4.00
CA TYR A 44 -14.84 2.63 3.63
C TYR A 44 -13.67 2.96 4.54
N VAL A 45 -13.06 1.93 5.09
CA VAL A 45 -12.02 2.04 6.11
C VAL A 45 -10.77 1.33 5.65
N LEU A 46 -9.65 2.05 5.60
CA LEU A 46 -8.33 1.50 5.33
C LEU A 46 -7.69 1.05 6.64
N THR A 47 -7.21 -0.18 6.67
CA THR A 47 -6.46 -0.77 7.79
C THR A 47 -5.37 -1.69 7.27
N THR A 48 -4.71 -2.46 8.14
CA THR A 48 -3.79 -3.52 7.75
C THR A 48 -4.40 -4.89 8.02
N GLY A 49 -4.13 -5.83 7.13
CA GLY A 49 -4.65 -7.20 7.24
C GLY A 49 -4.53 -7.93 5.90
N ARG A 50 -5.08 -9.12 5.86
CA ARG A 50 -5.21 -9.92 4.63
C ARG A 50 -6.65 -10.34 4.49
N LEU A 51 -7.09 -10.43 3.24
CA LEU A 51 -8.40 -11.01 2.94
C LEU A 51 -8.44 -12.45 3.48
N ASP A 52 -9.42 -12.72 4.33
CA ASP A 52 -9.58 -14.02 4.98
C ASP A 52 -11.06 -14.21 5.32
N MET A 53 -11.69 -15.16 4.68
CA MET A 53 -13.13 -15.41 4.82
C MET A 53 -13.51 -16.05 6.17
N GLU A 54 -12.52 -16.53 6.93
CA GLU A 54 -12.73 -17.09 8.27
C GLU A 54 -12.71 -16.02 9.36
N LYS A 55 -12.35 -14.77 9.01
CA LYS A 55 -12.27 -13.65 9.94
C LYS A 55 -13.50 -12.76 9.87
N GLU A 56 -14.00 -12.41 11.03
CA GLU A 56 -15.05 -11.41 11.18
C GLU A 56 -14.45 -10.07 11.58
N TYR A 57 -14.93 -9.01 10.93
CA TYR A 57 -14.49 -7.64 11.20
C TYR A 57 -15.63 -6.80 11.74
N HIS A 58 -15.31 -6.03 12.77
CA HIS A 58 -16.23 -5.05 13.33
C HIS A 58 -15.53 -3.70 13.43
N ILE A 59 -16.30 -2.63 13.26
CA ILE A 59 -15.83 -1.27 13.44
C ILE A 59 -16.51 -0.69 14.67
N TYR A 60 -15.72 -0.19 15.59
CA TYR A 60 -16.18 0.56 16.75
C TYR A 60 -16.04 2.05 16.46
N LEU A 61 -17.16 2.73 16.58
CA LEU A 61 -17.30 4.17 16.46
C LEU A 61 -17.31 4.80 17.86
N GLU A 62 -17.43 6.12 17.93
CA GLU A 62 -17.68 6.81 19.20
C GLU A 62 -18.88 6.22 19.93
N ASP A 63 -18.96 6.44 21.25
CA ASP A 63 -20.03 5.94 22.15
C ASP A 63 -20.18 4.40 22.16
N ASN A 64 -19.10 3.64 21.84
CA ASN A 64 -19.11 2.17 21.77
C ASN A 64 -20.15 1.59 20.78
N VAL A 65 -20.49 2.33 19.76
CA VAL A 65 -21.34 1.83 18.67
C VAL A 65 -20.53 0.85 17.83
N GLN A 66 -20.93 -0.43 17.83
CA GLN A 66 -20.33 -1.47 17.02
C GLN A 66 -21.16 -1.70 15.76
N ILE A 67 -20.50 -1.77 14.61
CA ILE A 67 -21.09 -2.10 13.32
C ILE A 67 -20.28 -3.22 12.65
N ASN A 68 -20.96 -4.09 11.91
CA ASN A 68 -20.29 -5.13 11.14
C ASN A 68 -19.58 -4.53 9.94
N ALA A 69 -18.40 -5.05 9.62
CA ALA A 69 -17.64 -4.64 8.47
C ALA A 69 -17.44 -5.80 7.50
N VAL A 70 -17.46 -5.50 6.23
CA VAL A 70 -17.24 -6.44 5.12
C VAL A 70 -15.85 -6.17 4.55
N GLN A 71 -15.10 -7.23 4.31
CA GLN A 71 -13.82 -7.13 3.60
C GLN A 71 -14.09 -6.88 2.12
N GLU A 72 -13.58 -5.77 1.59
CA GLU A 72 -13.67 -5.48 0.15
C GLU A 72 -12.53 -6.17 -0.59
N ASP A 73 -11.28 -5.79 -0.28
CA ASP A 73 -10.09 -6.42 -0.86
C ASP A 73 -8.84 -6.08 -0.03
N SER A 74 -7.75 -6.81 -0.27
CA SER A 74 -6.45 -6.58 0.37
C SER A 74 -5.29 -6.74 -0.59
N ASP A 75 -4.19 -6.04 -0.32
CA ASP A 75 -2.94 -6.17 -1.04
C ASP A 75 -1.92 -6.97 -0.23
N LYS A 76 -1.49 -8.11 -0.77
CA LYS A 76 -0.57 -9.02 -0.07
C LYS A 76 0.86 -8.48 0.07
N TYR A 77 1.26 -7.52 -0.77
CA TYR A 77 2.61 -6.96 -0.78
C TYR A 77 2.77 -5.83 0.25
N THR A 78 1.74 -5.01 0.40
CA THR A 78 1.72 -3.93 1.41
C THR A 78 1.06 -4.35 2.72
N GLY A 79 0.18 -5.36 2.67
CA GLY A 79 -0.64 -5.74 3.82
C GLY A 79 -1.77 -4.75 4.12
N LEU A 80 -2.13 -3.89 3.17
CA LEU A 80 -3.29 -3.01 3.31
C LEU A 80 -4.57 -3.77 3.02
N LEU A 81 -5.61 -3.47 3.79
CA LEU A 81 -6.95 -4.04 3.72
C LEU A 81 -7.96 -2.92 3.72
N VAL A 82 -8.95 -2.99 2.82
CA VAL A 82 -10.10 -2.11 2.82
C VAL A 82 -11.32 -2.85 3.32
N LEU A 83 -11.99 -2.25 4.29
CA LEU A 83 -13.26 -2.71 4.84
C LEU A 83 -14.37 -1.73 4.46
N SER A 84 -15.59 -2.21 4.29
CA SER A 84 -16.77 -1.34 4.23
C SER A 84 -17.75 -1.65 5.35
N ALA A 85 -18.53 -0.67 5.77
CA ALA A 85 -19.58 -0.87 6.75
C ALA A 85 -20.80 -0.01 6.43
N ASP A 86 -21.99 -0.61 6.63
CA ASP A 86 -23.26 0.07 6.48
C ASP A 86 -23.53 0.95 7.71
N ILE A 87 -23.76 2.23 7.47
CA ILE A 87 -24.10 3.23 8.47
C ILE A 87 -25.52 3.75 8.32
N SER A 88 -26.33 3.21 7.41
CA SER A 88 -27.70 3.70 7.12
C SER A 88 -28.57 3.72 8.36
N GLY A 89 -28.47 2.67 9.20
CA GLY A 89 -29.22 2.49 10.45
C GLY A 89 -28.75 3.32 11.65
N LEU A 90 -27.62 4.04 11.54
CA LEU A 90 -27.10 4.85 12.64
C LEU A 90 -27.88 6.17 12.79
N ASN A 91 -27.88 6.69 14.02
CA ASN A 91 -28.46 8.01 14.26
C ASN A 91 -27.61 9.12 13.59
N ASN A 92 -28.25 10.28 13.32
CA ASN A 92 -27.59 11.36 12.59
C ASN A 92 -26.38 11.93 13.35
N ASN A 93 -26.41 11.98 14.67
CA ASN A 93 -25.31 12.54 15.47
C ASN A 93 -24.02 11.69 15.28
N VAL A 94 -24.15 10.36 15.30
CA VAL A 94 -23.01 9.46 15.04
C VAL A 94 -22.52 9.61 13.60
N LYS A 95 -23.45 9.68 12.63
CA LYS A 95 -23.06 9.89 11.22
C LYS A 95 -22.33 11.21 11.00
N GLU A 96 -22.79 12.29 11.62
CA GLU A 96 -22.17 13.62 11.51
C GLU A 96 -20.79 13.67 12.17
N GLY A 97 -20.58 12.87 13.22
CA GLY A 97 -19.26 12.69 13.86
C GLY A 97 -18.23 11.99 12.99
N LEU A 98 -18.62 11.19 11.98
CA LEU A 98 -17.69 10.51 11.08
C LEU A 98 -17.19 11.44 9.98
N ARG A 99 -15.90 11.46 9.75
CA ARG A 99 -15.26 12.32 8.76
C ARG A 99 -14.39 11.52 7.80
N GLU A 100 -14.52 11.82 6.51
CA GLU A 100 -13.62 11.31 5.48
C GLU A 100 -12.24 11.98 5.58
N ALA A 101 -11.18 11.19 5.51
CA ALA A 101 -9.81 11.69 5.54
C ALA A 101 -9.44 12.41 4.23
N VAL A 102 -8.74 13.52 4.36
CA VAL A 102 -8.12 14.18 3.21
C VAL A 102 -6.75 13.56 3.00
N ILE A 103 -6.59 12.83 1.89
CA ILE A 103 -5.33 12.14 1.55
C ILE A 103 -4.49 13.02 0.63
N ASN A 104 -3.20 13.13 0.94
CA ASN A 104 -2.23 13.85 0.13
C ASN A 104 -2.08 13.20 -1.25
N LYS A 105 -1.94 14.03 -2.30
CA LYS A 105 -1.82 13.55 -3.68
C LYS A 105 -0.38 13.57 -4.20
N ASP A 106 0.40 14.61 -3.87
CA ASP A 106 1.67 14.85 -4.56
C ASP A 106 2.69 15.69 -3.76
N THR A 107 2.45 16.03 -2.50
CA THR A 107 3.36 16.91 -1.79
C THR A 107 4.48 16.11 -1.13
N PRO A 108 5.73 16.20 -1.60
CA PRO A 108 6.86 15.56 -0.96
C PRO A 108 7.09 16.16 0.43
N LEU A 109 7.56 15.32 1.35
CA LEU A 109 7.98 15.76 2.68
C LEU A 109 9.44 16.23 2.64
N ASN A 110 9.74 17.24 3.43
CA ASN A 110 11.08 17.77 3.59
C ASN A 110 11.63 17.44 4.97
N ILE A 111 12.94 17.34 5.08
CA ILE A 111 13.61 17.20 6.38
C ILE A 111 13.23 18.41 7.27
N GLY A 112 12.78 18.09 8.49
CA GLY A 112 12.32 19.08 9.46
C GLY A 112 10.80 19.32 9.46
N ASP A 113 10.07 18.76 8.50
CA ASP A 113 8.60 18.82 8.54
C ASP A 113 8.07 18.11 9.79
N THR A 114 7.14 18.75 10.50
CA THR A 114 6.48 18.16 11.65
C THR A 114 5.35 17.24 11.20
N VAL A 115 5.32 16.04 11.76
CA VAL A 115 4.37 14.98 11.43
C VAL A 115 3.74 14.40 12.69
N TYR A 116 2.48 13.98 12.59
CA TYR A 116 1.69 13.43 13.69
C TYR A 116 1.10 12.09 13.26
N ALA A 117 1.45 11.01 13.94
CA ALA A 117 0.81 9.71 13.76
C ALA A 117 -0.36 9.59 14.73
N ILE A 118 -1.53 9.25 14.21
CA ILE A 118 -2.78 9.09 14.95
C ILE A 118 -3.34 7.67 14.73
N GLY A 119 -4.06 7.15 15.71
CA GLY A 119 -4.58 5.79 15.67
C GLY A 119 -4.07 4.95 16.84
N ASN A 120 -3.21 3.96 16.57
CA ASN A 120 -2.49 3.23 17.62
C ASN A 120 -0.97 3.16 17.39
N PRO A 121 -0.30 4.28 17.05
CA PRO A 121 1.14 4.28 16.77
C PRO A 121 2.00 3.86 17.97
N ARG A 122 1.45 3.91 19.18
CA ARG A 122 2.13 3.51 20.42
C ARG A 122 1.59 2.20 21.03
N GLY A 123 0.80 1.44 20.25
CA GLY A 123 0.16 0.21 20.70
C GLY A 123 -1.22 0.42 21.34
N ASP A 124 -1.45 1.56 22.01
CA ASP A 124 -2.75 1.90 22.58
C ASP A 124 -3.64 2.56 21.54
N MET A 125 -4.93 2.18 21.51
CA MET A 125 -5.92 2.81 20.65
C MET A 125 -6.08 4.30 20.97
N TYR A 126 -6.32 5.11 19.92
CA TYR A 126 -6.40 6.57 20.00
C TYR A 126 -5.15 7.25 20.57
N SER A 127 -4.00 6.58 20.52
CA SER A 127 -2.73 7.19 20.87
C SER A 127 -2.23 8.11 19.75
N ILE A 128 -1.37 9.05 20.12
CA ILE A 128 -0.73 9.99 19.21
C ILE A 128 0.78 9.90 19.41
N SER A 129 1.52 9.80 18.32
CA SER A 129 2.96 10.05 18.30
C SER A 129 3.24 11.24 17.40
N TYR A 130 4.27 12.02 17.70
CA TYR A 130 4.69 13.13 16.84
C TYR A 130 6.20 13.15 16.73
N GLY A 131 6.68 13.76 15.68
CA GLY A 131 8.12 13.91 15.41
C GLY A 131 8.37 14.73 14.17
N TYR A 132 9.61 14.63 13.70
CA TYR A 132 10.07 15.32 12.52
C TYR A 132 10.52 14.32 11.46
N VAL A 133 10.41 14.73 10.20
CA VAL A 133 11.03 14.01 9.08
C VAL A 133 12.55 14.19 9.18
N CYS A 134 13.30 13.11 9.27
CA CYS A 134 14.76 13.09 9.49
C CYS A 134 15.56 12.71 8.24
N SER A 135 14.92 12.24 7.18
CA SER A 135 15.60 11.85 5.93
C SER A 135 14.94 12.44 4.70
N ASN A 136 15.67 12.46 3.60
CA ASN A 136 15.07 12.57 2.27
C ASN A 136 14.22 11.32 1.97
N ALA A 137 13.39 11.42 0.93
CA ALA A 137 12.64 10.31 0.40
C ALA A 137 13.54 9.12 0.03
N ILE A 138 13.09 7.92 0.37
CA ILE A 138 13.75 6.65 0.05
C ILE A 138 12.75 5.82 -0.75
N ASP A 139 13.11 5.43 -1.98
CA ASP A 139 12.27 4.56 -2.80
C ASP A 139 12.33 3.12 -2.27
N ASN A 140 11.17 2.54 -1.99
CA ASN A 140 10.99 1.14 -1.67
C ASN A 140 10.28 0.49 -2.85
N TYR A 141 10.95 -0.42 -3.51
CA TYR A 141 10.44 -1.06 -4.71
C TYR A 141 9.57 -2.25 -4.34
N LEU A 142 8.38 -2.27 -4.91
CA LEU A 142 7.38 -3.32 -4.76
C LEU A 142 7.25 -4.10 -6.06
N VAL A 143 6.49 -5.18 -6.03
CA VAL A 143 6.11 -5.88 -7.26
C VAL A 143 5.25 -4.94 -8.10
N ASP A 144 5.70 -4.70 -9.33
CA ASP A 144 5.09 -3.82 -10.32
C ASP A 144 4.82 -2.39 -9.85
N GLY A 145 5.61 -1.92 -8.86
CA GLY A 145 5.41 -0.60 -8.31
C GLY A 145 6.48 -0.15 -7.34
N TYR A 146 6.19 0.92 -6.61
CA TYR A 146 7.07 1.46 -5.57
C TYR A 146 6.23 2.24 -4.54
N MET A 147 6.82 2.49 -3.40
CA MET A 147 6.34 3.46 -2.42
C MET A 147 7.52 4.24 -1.84
N THR A 148 7.26 5.48 -1.47
CA THR A 148 8.26 6.33 -0.83
C THR A 148 8.23 6.14 0.67
N SER A 149 9.39 6.11 1.31
CA SER A 149 9.47 6.16 2.78
C SER A 149 10.38 7.27 3.27
N TYR A 150 10.18 7.65 4.51
CA TYR A 150 10.94 8.68 5.22
C TYR A 150 11.29 8.17 6.61
N LYS A 151 12.50 8.43 7.08
CA LYS A 151 12.83 8.22 8.49
C LYS A 151 12.31 9.38 9.31
N THR A 152 11.73 9.07 10.45
CA THR A 152 11.27 10.06 11.43
C THR A 152 11.83 9.72 12.81
N ASP A 153 11.78 10.66 13.73
CA ASP A 153 12.12 10.48 15.14
C ASP A 153 10.88 10.17 16.01
N MET A 154 9.75 9.82 15.36
CA MET A 154 8.55 9.40 16.07
C MET A 154 8.78 8.12 16.87
N ASN A 155 8.24 8.08 18.09
CA ASN A 155 8.20 6.86 18.88
C ASN A 155 7.00 6.01 18.43
N VAL A 156 7.28 4.89 17.76
CA VAL A 156 6.31 3.94 17.22
C VAL A 156 6.58 2.58 17.84
N SER A 157 5.53 1.90 18.31
CA SER A 157 5.61 0.59 18.94
C SER A 157 5.45 -0.54 17.93
N ASP A 158 5.92 -1.74 18.29
CA ASP A 158 5.62 -2.96 17.54
C ASP A 158 4.10 -3.24 17.54
N ASN A 159 3.61 -3.89 16.48
CA ASN A 159 2.19 -4.17 16.26
C ASN A 159 1.30 -2.92 16.22
N SER A 160 1.86 -1.79 15.80
CA SER A 160 1.16 -0.53 15.70
C SER A 160 0.70 -0.22 14.27
N LEU A 161 -0.31 0.62 14.17
CA LEU A 161 -0.75 1.24 12.93
C LEU A 161 -1.12 2.69 13.20
N GLY A 162 -0.35 3.60 12.65
CA GLY A 162 -0.62 5.03 12.73
C GLY A 162 -0.80 5.64 11.34
N PHE A 163 -1.82 6.46 11.18
CA PHE A 163 -1.99 7.29 10.00
C PHE A 163 -1.35 8.64 10.26
N VAL A 164 -0.43 9.03 9.40
CA VAL A 164 0.38 10.23 9.62
C VAL A 164 -0.23 11.42 8.91
N ILE A 165 -0.46 12.48 9.68
CA ILE A 165 -0.97 13.76 9.18
C ILE A 165 0.07 14.85 9.30
N ASN A 166 -0.03 15.85 8.42
CA ASN A 166 0.71 17.10 8.53
C ASN A 166 -0.03 18.11 9.42
N SER A 167 0.53 19.29 9.61
CA SER A 167 -0.06 20.37 10.41
C SER A 167 -1.40 20.91 9.88
N ALA A 168 -1.72 20.66 8.60
CA ALA A 168 -3.01 20.98 8.00
C ALA A 168 -4.07 19.87 8.17
N GLY A 169 -3.69 18.72 8.77
CA GLY A 169 -4.57 17.57 8.96
C GLY A 169 -4.78 16.72 7.72
N VAL A 170 -3.93 16.87 6.73
CA VAL A 170 -3.91 16.03 5.53
C VAL A 170 -3.13 14.77 5.83
N VAL A 171 -3.68 13.59 5.52
CA VAL A 171 -3.00 12.31 5.65
C VAL A 171 -1.91 12.23 4.58
N ILE A 172 -0.67 12.07 5.03
CA ILE A 172 0.54 12.07 4.20
C ILE A 172 1.22 10.71 4.14
N GLY A 173 0.88 9.80 5.06
CA GLY A 173 1.49 8.48 5.09
C GLY A 173 0.96 7.60 6.20
N ILE A 174 1.63 6.47 6.34
CA ILE A 174 1.32 5.41 7.30
C ILE A 174 2.61 5.03 8.03
N VAL A 175 2.53 4.81 9.33
CA VAL A 175 3.57 4.14 10.13
C VAL A 175 3.03 2.81 10.60
N SER A 176 3.75 1.74 10.31
CA SER A 176 3.41 0.39 10.76
C SER A 176 4.63 -0.50 10.68
N ASP A 177 4.77 -1.42 11.61
CA ASP A 177 5.78 -2.48 11.57
C ASP A 177 5.46 -3.58 10.55
N LYS A 178 4.23 -3.61 10.05
CA LYS A 178 3.71 -4.64 9.13
C LYS A 178 3.44 -4.15 7.70
N LEU A 179 3.84 -2.93 7.38
CA LEU A 179 3.66 -2.42 6.02
C LEU A 179 4.83 -2.88 5.14
N GLY A 180 4.50 -3.63 4.08
CA GLY A 180 5.50 -4.24 3.22
C GLY A 180 6.04 -5.58 3.75
N GLN A 181 6.86 -6.24 2.95
CA GLN A 181 7.47 -7.54 3.30
C GLN A 181 8.81 -7.40 4.01
N THR A 182 9.31 -6.18 4.17
CA THR A 182 10.62 -5.90 4.76
C THR A 182 10.45 -5.34 6.16
N TYR A 183 11.18 -5.89 7.12
CA TYR A 183 11.30 -5.30 8.45
C TYR A 183 11.86 -3.88 8.34
N THR A 184 11.15 -2.91 8.86
CA THR A 184 11.54 -1.50 8.81
C THR A 184 11.90 -1.00 10.20
N ASP A 185 12.81 -0.01 10.25
CA ASP A 185 13.12 0.66 11.50
C ASP A 185 11.84 1.28 12.10
N PRO A 186 11.63 1.20 13.41
CA PRO A 186 10.57 1.93 14.09
C PRO A 186 10.59 3.41 13.69
N GLY A 187 9.41 3.99 13.46
CA GLY A 187 9.29 5.38 13.01
C GLY A 187 9.52 5.61 11.50
N THR A 188 9.62 4.55 10.70
CA THR A 188 9.56 4.68 9.23
C THR A 188 8.15 5.09 8.82
N LEU A 189 8.04 6.24 8.16
CA LEU A 189 6.81 6.74 7.55
C LEU A 189 6.79 6.32 6.08
N PHE A 190 5.75 5.60 5.66
CA PHE A 190 5.50 5.28 4.26
C PHE A 190 4.53 6.30 3.66
N GLY A 191 4.90 6.90 2.52
CA GLY A 191 4.05 7.83 1.79
C GLY A 191 2.77 7.15 1.30
N ILE A 192 1.63 7.85 1.39
CA ILE A 192 0.33 7.31 0.96
C ILE A 192 0.00 7.73 -0.48
N ALA A 193 0.69 8.72 -1.02
CA ALA A 193 0.40 9.28 -2.35
C ALA A 193 0.53 8.22 -3.46
N GLU A 194 1.60 7.44 -3.42
CA GLU A 194 1.88 6.38 -4.38
C GLU A 194 0.97 5.15 -4.23
N LEU A 195 0.37 4.98 -3.04
CA LEU A 195 -0.54 3.87 -2.74
C LEU A 195 -2.00 4.16 -3.12
N ARG A 196 -2.29 5.38 -3.57
CA ARG A 196 -3.65 5.85 -3.77
C ARG A 196 -4.42 5.04 -4.82
N GLU A 197 -3.84 4.81 -6.00
CA GLU A 197 -4.50 4.01 -7.04
C GLU A 197 -4.78 2.59 -6.58
N MET A 198 -3.84 2.01 -5.80
CA MET A 198 -4.04 0.72 -5.18
C MET A 198 -5.19 0.76 -4.16
N ILE A 199 -5.23 1.76 -3.28
CA ILE A 199 -6.32 1.93 -2.29
C ILE A 199 -7.67 2.10 -3.00
N ASP A 200 -7.72 2.90 -4.07
CA ASP A 200 -8.93 3.08 -4.88
C ASP A 200 -9.36 1.76 -5.53
N SER A 201 -8.42 0.94 -6.02
CA SER A 201 -8.70 -0.39 -6.57
C SER A 201 -9.25 -1.34 -5.51
N LEU A 202 -8.62 -1.41 -4.33
CA LEU A 202 -9.10 -2.24 -3.21
C LEU A 202 -10.51 -1.84 -2.76
N MET A 203 -10.81 -0.53 -2.74
CA MET A 203 -12.11 -0.01 -2.35
C MET A 203 -13.21 -0.35 -3.37
N ASN A 204 -12.88 -0.36 -4.68
CA ASN A 204 -13.84 -0.57 -5.75
C ASN A 204 -13.89 -2.02 -6.24
N GLY A 205 -13.06 -2.92 -5.69
CA GLY A 205 -12.93 -4.30 -6.16
C GLY A 205 -12.42 -4.41 -7.60
N THR A 206 -11.64 -3.41 -8.06
CA THR A 206 -11.09 -3.43 -9.42
C THR A 206 -9.80 -4.23 -9.45
N GLU A 207 -9.71 -5.14 -10.42
CA GLU A 207 -8.52 -5.97 -10.60
C GLU A 207 -7.34 -5.12 -11.03
N ARG A 208 -6.20 -5.27 -10.35
CA ARG A 208 -4.94 -4.64 -10.74
C ARG A 208 -4.12 -5.57 -11.62
N THR A 209 -3.49 -4.99 -12.63
CA THR A 209 -2.58 -5.72 -13.52
C THR A 209 -1.34 -6.20 -12.77
N TYR A 210 -0.82 -7.34 -13.22
CA TYR A 210 0.32 -8.01 -12.62
C TYR A 210 1.25 -8.57 -13.70
N ALA A 211 2.48 -8.08 -13.74
CA ALA A 211 3.57 -8.65 -14.51
C ALA A 211 4.52 -9.48 -13.63
N GLY A 212 4.67 -9.08 -12.37
CA GLY A 212 5.47 -9.77 -11.36
C GLY A 212 6.93 -9.36 -11.34
N ILE A 213 7.25 -8.11 -11.68
CA ILE A 213 8.62 -7.57 -11.74
C ILE A 213 8.87 -6.65 -10.54
N ILE A 214 10.00 -6.85 -9.85
CA ILE A 214 10.56 -5.85 -8.94
C ILE A 214 11.67 -5.12 -9.68
N GLY A 215 11.39 -3.87 -10.06
CA GLY A 215 12.32 -3.01 -10.77
C GLY A 215 12.99 -2.00 -9.84
N HIS A 216 14.19 -1.55 -10.19
CA HIS A 216 14.89 -0.46 -9.52
C HIS A 216 15.22 0.65 -10.50
N ASN A 217 15.14 1.89 -10.04
CA ASN A 217 15.64 3.03 -10.81
C ASN A 217 17.14 2.89 -11.05
N VAL A 218 17.58 3.16 -12.26
CA VAL A 218 18.99 3.01 -12.68
C VAL A 218 19.64 4.37 -12.79
N LYS A 219 20.87 4.49 -12.26
CA LYS A 219 21.66 5.70 -12.43
C LYS A 219 22.05 5.91 -13.89
N ASN A 220 22.02 7.15 -14.35
CA ASN A 220 22.34 7.51 -15.74
C ASN A 220 23.73 7.03 -16.17
N GLU A 221 24.72 7.04 -15.27
CA GLU A 221 26.07 6.54 -15.55
C GLU A 221 26.09 5.05 -15.88
N TYR A 222 25.29 4.24 -15.18
CA TYR A 222 25.14 2.81 -15.46
C TYR A 222 24.52 2.57 -16.84
N LEU A 223 23.48 3.31 -17.18
CA LEU A 223 22.82 3.24 -18.48
C LEU A 223 23.79 3.66 -19.61
N ALA A 224 24.50 4.78 -19.44
CA ALA A 224 25.44 5.29 -20.40
C ALA A 224 26.58 4.30 -20.71
N LEU A 225 27.14 3.62 -19.70
CA LEU A 225 28.17 2.62 -19.86
C LEU A 225 27.73 1.44 -20.74
N ARG A 226 26.42 1.21 -20.88
CA ARG A 226 25.81 0.14 -21.68
C ARG A 226 25.21 0.63 -22.99
N GLY A 227 25.34 1.94 -23.27
CA GLY A 227 24.75 2.57 -24.45
C GLY A 227 23.22 2.66 -24.39
N LEU A 228 22.65 2.60 -23.17
CA LEU A 228 21.22 2.75 -22.92
C LEU A 228 20.90 4.20 -22.61
N LYS A 229 19.71 4.66 -23.03
CA LYS A 229 19.22 6.02 -22.73
C LYS A 229 18.30 6.04 -21.53
N ASN A 230 17.59 4.94 -21.28
CA ASN A 230 16.57 4.79 -20.26
C ASN A 230 16.47 3.32 -19.84
N GLY A 231 15.75 3.04 -18.78
CA GLY A 231 15.41 1.70 -18.33
C GLY A 231 15.35 1.57 -16.82
N ILE A 232 14.66 0.53 -16.37
CA ILE A 232 14.65 0.05 -14.98
C ILE A 232 15.38 -1.30 -14.91
N TYR A 233 16.14 -1.50 -13.86
CA TYR A 233 16.86 -2.76 -13.61
C TYR A 233 15.95 -3.76 -12.91
N VAL A 234 15.81 -4.97 -13.44
CA VAL A 234 15.07 -6.07 -12.82
C VAL A 234 15.90 -6.67 -11.71
N SER A 235 15.53 -6.43 -10.47
CA SER A 235 16.22 -6.94 -9.28
C SER A 235 15.66 -8.26 -8.80
N ASP A 236 14.35 -8.47 -8.98
CA ASP A 236 13.69 -9.71 -8.63
C ASP A 236 12.45 -9.95 -9.51
N ILE A 237 11.97 -11.18 -9.56
CA ILE A 237 10.80 -11.60 -10.32
C ILE A 237 10.01 -12.59 -9.48
N SER A 238 8.72 -12.35 -9.35
CA SER A 238 7.83 -13.25 -8.62
C SER A 238 7.74 -14.61 -9.28
N VAL A 239 7.74 -15.66 -8.48
CA VAL A 239 7.58 -17.04 -8.95
C VAL A 239 6.22 -17.19 -9.66
N SER A 240 6.19 -17.91 -10.76
CA SER A 240 4.99 -18.14 -11.59
C SER A 240 4.35 -16.85 -12.11
N SER A 241 5.15 -15.80 -12.32
CA SER A 241 4.65 -14.54 -12.86
C SER A 241 4.65 -14.52 -14.40
N PRO A 242 3.79 -13.71 -15.03
CA PRO A 242 3.80 -13.52 -16.48
C PRO A 242 5.17 -13.11 -17.03
N ALA A 243 5.91 -12.26 -16.32
CA ALA A 243 7.25 -11.84 -16.73
C ALA A 243 8.25 -12.99 -16.74
N LEU A 244 8.19 -13.87 -15.73
CA LEU A 244 9.08 -15.05 -15.67
C LEU A 244 8.79 -16.02 -16.83
N GLU A 245 7.51 -16.26 -17.13
CA GLU A 245 7.09 -17.13 -18.25
C GLU A 245 7.49 -16.55 -19.61
N ALA A 246 7.54 -15.22 -19.73
CA ALA A 246 7.94 -14.52 -20.94
C ALA A 246 9.46 -14.37 -21.12
N ASP A 247 10.29 -15.05 -20.33
CA ASP A 247 11.76 -14.96 -20.37
C ASP A 247 12.30 -13.58 -19.95
N VAL A 248 11.62 -12.84 -19.07
CA VAL A 248 12.22 -11.75 -18.32
C VAL A 248 13.03 -12.36 -17.16
N SER A 249 14.19 -11.82 -16.85
CA SER A 249 15.08 -12.40 -15.82
C SER A 249 15.72 -11.30 -14.98
N VAL A 250 16.08 -11.66 -13.75
CA VAL A 250 16.92 -10.82 -12.90
C VAL A 250 18.20 -10.41 -13.65
N GLY A 251 18.50 -9.13 -13.63
CA GLY A 251 19.63 -8.55 -14.36
C GLY A 251 19.27 -7.95 -15.74
N ASP A 252 18.04 -8.12 -16.20
CA ASP A 252 17.54 -7.39 -17.37
C ASP A 252 17.33 -5.91 -17.06
N VAL A 253 17.39 -5.08 -18.10
CA VAL A 253 16.96 -3.68 -18.04
C VAL A 253 15.74 -3.55 -18.95
N ILE A 254 14.59 -3.22 -18.38
CA ILE A 254 13.35 -2.94 -19.14
C ILE A 254 13.47 -1.54 -19.72
N ILE A 255 13.34 -1.40 -21.03
CA ILE A 255 13.56 -0.16 -21.77
C ILE A 255 12.24 0.48 -22.19
N SER A 256 11.29 -0.35 -22.65
CA SER A 256 9.99 0.12 -23.10
C SER A 256 8.90 -0.93 -22.93
N ILE A 257 7.65 -0.49 -22.87
CA ILE A 257 6.44 -1.30 -22.92
C ILE A 257 5.60 -0.79 -24.07
N ASP A 258 5.28 -1.64 -25.05
CA ASP A 258 4.55 -1.30 -26.28
C ASP A 258 5.06 -0.01 -26.96
N GLY A 259 6.40 0.17 -26.96
CA GLY A 259 7.10 1.32 -27.53
C GLY A 259 7.08 2.58 -26.66
N LYS A 260 6.37 2.59 -25.51
CA LYS A 260 6.46 3.66 -24.51
C LYS A 260 7.74 3.49 -23.71
N ALA A 261 8.61 4.50 -23.68
CA ALA A 261 9.86 4.45 -22.92
C ALA A 261 9.61 4.34 -21.42
N VAL A 262 10.39 3.52 -20.74
CA VAL A 262 10.40 3.38 -19.29
C VAL A 262 11.65 4.05 -18.75
N ASN A 263 11.52 5.17 -18.01
CA ASN A 263 12.64 5.90 -17.43
C ASN A 263 12.78 5.70 -15.92
N SER A 264 11.71 5.28 -15.27
CA SER A 264 11.67 5.03 -13.82
C SER A 264 10.66 3.94 -13.49
N VAL A 265 10.75 3.39 -12.27
CA VAL A 265 9.76 2.43 -11.76
C VAL A 265 8.39 3.10 -11.64
N LYS A 266 8.33 4.40 -11.38
CA LYS A 266 7.08 5.16 -11.43
C LYS A 266 6.43 5.08 -12.81
N GLU A 267 7.16 5.47 -13.87
CA GLU A 267 6.65 5.40 -15.23
C GLU A 267 6.28 3.98 -15.66
N TYR A 268 7.03 2.98 -15.20
CA TYR A 268 6.70 1.57 -15.40
C TYR A 268 5.33 1.23 -14.80
N ALA A 269 5.10 1.61 -13.55
CA ALA A 269 3.82 1.37 -12.86
C ALA A 269 2.67 2.16 -13.53
N ASP A 270 2.90 3.43 -13.83
CA ASP A 270 1.92 4.30 -14.52
C ASP A 270 1.51 3.68 -15.88
N ILE A 271 2.48 3.15 -16.66
CA ILE A 271 2.19 2.48 -17.93
C ILE A 271 1.38 1.21 -17.71
N LEU A 272 1.70 0.38 -16.71
CA LEU A 272 0.95 -0.84 -16.42
C LEU A 272 -0.50 -0.55 -16.01
N SER A 273 -0.73 0.56 -15.30
CA SER A 273 -2.08 0.94 -14.86
C SER A 273 -3.04 1.32 -16.01
N GLU A 274 -2.51 1.58 -17.22
CA GLU A 274 -3.31 1.84 -18.42
C GLU A 274 -3.91 0.57 -19.05
N TYR A 275 -3.46 -0.63 -18.62
CA TYR A 275 -3.91 -1.92 -19.15
C TYR A 275 -4.87 -2.62 -18.20
N ASN A 276 -5.53 -3.65 -18.70
CA ASN A 276 -6.42 -4.53 -17.94
C ASN A 276 -5.80 -5.91 -17.76
N VAL A 277 -6.28 -6.65 -16.77
CA VAL A 277 -5.96 -8.06 -16.60
C VAL A 277 -6.35 -8.82 -17.86
N GLY A 278 -5.43 -9.64 -18.39
CA GLY A 278 -5.58 -10.38 -19.63
C GLY A 278 -5.08 -9.67 -20.89
N ASP A 279 -4.72 -8.38 -20.81
CA ASP A 279 -4.12 -7.68 -21.95
C ASP A 279 -2.72 -8.21 -22.23
N SER A 280 -2.37 -8.27 -23.50
CA SER A 280 -1.03 -8.67 -23.96
C SER A 280 -0.18 -7.43 -24.21
N ILE A 281 0.99 -7.36 -23.60
CA ILE A 281 1.96 -6.27 -23.75
C ILE A 281 3.29 -6.78 -24.30
N ASN A 282 4.04 -5.92 -24.94
CA ASN A 282 5.38 -6.20 -25.43
C ASN A 282 6.41 -5.42 -24.60
N ILE A 283 7.29 -6.14 -23.92
CA ILE A 283 8.38 -5.56 -23.15
C ILE A 283 9.67 -5.65 -23.97
N GLU A 284 10.28 -4.49 -24.24
CA GLU A 284 11.65 -4.46 -24.77
C GLU A 284 12.63 -4.45 -23.60
N ARG A 285 13.53 -5.45 -23.57
CA ARG A 285 14.55 -5.58 -22.55
C ARG A 285 15.96 -5.64 -23.11
N TYR A 286 16.94 -5.19 -22.33
CA TYR A 286 18.35 -5.36 -22.55
C TYR A 286 18.92 -6.36 -21.53
N ARG A 287 19.71 -7.37 -22.02
CA ARG A 287 20.40 -8.35 -21.17
C ARG A 287 21.89 -8.33 -21.48
N GLU A 288 22.71 -7.85 -20.54
CA GLU A 288 24.14 -7.65 -20.75
C GLU A 288 24.91 -8.96 -21.06
N ARG A 289 24.55 -10.05 -20.37
CA ARG A 289 25.22 -11.35 -20.49
C ARG A 289 24.73 -12.17 -21.68
N ALA A 290 23.81 -11.68 -22.50
CA ALA A 290 23.40 -12.40 -23.70
C ALA A 290 24.56 -12.44 -24.72
N ARG A 291 24.88 -13.66 -25.23
CA ARG A 291 25.94 -13.83 -26.23
C ARG A 291 25.57 -13.19 -27.57
N ASN A 292 24.31 -13.29 -27.95
CA ASN A 292 23.72 -12.69 -29.15
C ASN A 292 22.44 -11.97 -28.78
N ASN A 293 22.11 -10.87 -29.50
CA ASN A 293 20.87 -10.09 -29.30
C ASN A 293 20.69 -9.65 -27.86
N LYS A 294 21.49 -8.69 -27.40
CA LYS A 294 21.33 -8.06 -26.08
C LYS A 294 19.96 -7.42 -25.91
N TYR A 295 19.37 -6.93 -26.99
CA TYR A 295 18.00 -6.38 -27.02
C TYR A 295 17.04 -7.46 -27.49
N LYS A 296 15.93 -7.62 -26.76
CA LYS A 296 14.87 -8.57 -27.13
C LYS A 296 13.53 -7.99 -26.71
N THR A 297 12.56 -8.08 -27.60
CA THR A 297 11.15 -7.86 -27.27
C THR A 297 10.53 -9.20 -26.87
N VAL A 298 9.87 -9.24 -25.75
CA VAL A 298 9.10 -10.38 -25.25
C VAL A 298 7.66 -9.95 -25.06
N SER A 299 6.73 -10.85 -25.39
CA SER A 299 5.30 -10.61 -25.17
C SER A 299 4.87 -11.38 -23.95
N LEU A 300 4.08 -10.75 -23.09
CA LEU A 300 3.45 -11.38 -21.93
C LEU A 300 1.97 -10.95 -21.83
N VAL A 301 1.17 -11.79 -21.18
CA VAL A 301 -0.22 -11.49 -20.85
C VAL A 301 -0.26 -11.10 -19.38
N LEU A 302 -0.79 -9.91 -19.10
CA LEU A 302 -0.88 -9.41 -17.73
C LEU A 302 -1.83 -10.26 -16.89
N GLY A 303 -1.35 -10.73 -15.75
CA GLY A 303 -2.13 -11.44 -14.77
C GLY A 303 -2.89 -10.49 -13.84
N LYS A 304 -3.57 -11.08 -12.86
CA LYS A 304 -4.21 -10.38 -11.74
C LYS A 304 -3.23 -10.33 -10.56
N CYS A 305 -3.11 -9.16 -9.95
CA CYS A 305 -2.42 -9.00 -8.67
C CYS A 305 -3.33 -9.57 -7.57
N GLU A 306 -2.90 -10.67 -6.95
CA GLU A 306 -3.62 -11.33 -5.84
C GLU A 306 -3.11 -10.82 -4.49
#